data_95dc5c5dc65fd3ede6c18e6491eff809
#
_entry.id   95dc5c5dc65fd3ede6c18e6491eff809
#
_cell.length_a   1.000
_cell.length_b   1.000
_cell.length_c   1.000
_cell.angle_alpha   90.00
_cell.angle_beta   90.00
_cell.angle_gamma   90.00
#
_symmetry.space_group_name_H-M   'P 1'
#
loop_
_entity.id
_entity.type
_entity.pdbx_description
1 polymer ?
#
loop_
_entity_poly.entity_id
_entity_poly.type
_entity_poly.pdbx_seq_one_letter_code
_entity_poly.pdbx_strand_id
1 'polypeptide(L)'
;SGDTDGALMHLSEDVVIFESGGVENSRAEYASHHLEADAAFSAAVPRTLVSRTHDMQGDMAWVMSVETVTGTYRTRAINSRSVETMMLKQVSGQGRIVHIHWSSANIS
;
A
#
# COMPACT_ATOMS: atom_id res chain seq x y z
N SER A 1 0.76 -17.15 1.22
CA SER A 1 1.79 -17.16 0.19
C SER A 1 3.02 -16.39 0.64
N GLY A 2 4.15 -16.63 0.01
CA GLY A 2 5.37 -15.90 0.31
C GLY A 2 5.25 -14.42 0.08
N ASP A 3 4.47 -13.99 -0.90
CA ASP A 3 4.28 -12.59 -1.23
C ASP A 3 3.50 -11.86 -0.12
N THR A 4 2.47 -12.49 0.43
CA THR A 4 1.70 -11.88 1.53
C THR A 4 2.51 -11.83 2.81
N ASP A 5 3.28 -12.85 3.10
CA ASP A 5 4.18 -12.87 4.26
C ASP A 5 5.26 -11.80 4.14
N GLY A 6 5.84 -11.66 2.95
CA GLY A 6 6.85 -10.63 2.70
C GLY A 6 6.30 -9.22 2.86
N ALA A 7 5.07 -8.98 2.39
CA ALA A 7 4.41 -7.69 2.55
C ALA A 7 4.21 -7.35 4.02
N LEU A 8 3.81 -8.32 4.84
CA LEU A 8 3.59 -8.10 6.26
C LEU A 8 4.87 -7.82 7.04
N MET A 9 6.01 -8.35 6.59
CA MET A 9 7.28 -8.17 7.30
C MET A 9 7.70 -6.72 7.49
N HIS A 10 7.32 -5.86 6.54
CA HIS A 10 7.71 -4.45 6.58
C HIS A 10 6.72 -3.58 7.35
N LEU A 11 5.56 -4.11 7.70
CA LEU A 11 4.55 -3.37 8.45
C LEU A 11 4.83 -3.47 9.95
N SER A 12 4.74 -2.33 10.64
CA SER A 12 4.70 -2.32 12.09
C SER A 12 3.45 -3.05 12.58
N GLU A 13 3.53 -3.69 13.75
CA GLU A 13 2.35 -4.32 14.35
C GLU A 13 1.22 -3.32 14.58
N ASP A 14 1.60 -2.06 14.88
CA ASP A 14 0.66 -0.97 15.16
C ASP A 14 0.39 -0.10 13.94
N VAL A 15 0.66 -0.61 12.73
CA VAL A 15 0.46 0.15 11.51
C VAL A 15 -1.00 0.62 11.41
N VAL A 16 -1.18 1.86 10.95
CA VAL A 16 -2.51 2.41 10.66
C VAL A 16 -2.61 2.57 9.16
N ILE A 17 -3.62 1.97 8.55
CA ILE A 17 -3.83 2.02 7.12
C ILE A 17 -5.18 2.64 6.84
N PHE A 18 -5.17 3.69 6.02
CA PHE A 18 -6.39 4.33 5.51
C PHE A 18 -6.53 3.97 4.04
N GLU A 19 -7.73 3.57 3.64
CA GLU A 19 -8.00 3.22 2.26
C GLU A 19 -9.43 3.60 1.90
N SER A 20 -9.59 4.67 1.13
CA SER A 20 -10.88 5.11 0.58
C SER A 20 -12.00 5.15 1.63
N GLY A 21 -11.71 5.73 2.79
CA GLY A 21 -12.65 5.84 3.90
C GLY A 21 -12.59 4.68 4.90
N GLY A 22 -11.87 3.61 4.57
CA GLY A 22 -11.67 2.50 5.50
C GLY A 22 -10.47 2.71 6.40
N VAL A 23 -10.47 2.09 7.56
CA VAL A 23 -9.39 2.19 8.54
C VAL A 23 -9.04 0.81 9.07
N GLU A 24 -7.74 0.47 9.04
CA GLU A 24 -7.19 -0.70 9.70
C GLU A 24 -6.20 -0.21 10.75
N ASN A 25 -6.36 -0.61 11.99
CA ASN A 25 -5.59 -0.08 13.11
C ASN A 25 -4.45 -0.98 13.58
N SER A 26 -4.18 -2.07 12.85
CA SER A 26 -3.06 -2.96 13.16
C SER A 26 -2.72 -3.80 11.95
N ARG A 27 -1.51 -4.39 11.99
CA ARG A 27 -1.09 -5.33 10.96
C ARG A 27 -2.01 -6.55 10.91
N ALA A 28 -2.41 -7.06 12.06
CA ALA A 28 -3.29 -8.23 12.13
C ALA A 28 -4.66 -7.94 11.53
N GLU A 29 -5.20 -6.75 11.77
CA GLU A 29 -6.49 -6.32 11.22
C GLU A 29 -6.43 -6.23 9.69
N TYR A 30 -5.37 -5.62 9.15
CA TYR A 30 -5.17 -5.56 7.71
C TYR A 30 -5.04 -6.97 7.11
N ALA A 31 -4.22 -7.82 7.73
CA ALA A 31 -4.00 -9.18 7.24
C ALA A 31 -5.29 -9.98 7.17
N SER A 32 -6.18 -9.82 8.15
CA SER A 32 -7.42 -10.60 8.18
C SER A 32 -8.50 -10.07 7.22
N HIS A 33 -8.46 -8.78 6.84
CA HIS A 33 -9.52 -8.18 6.06
C HIS A 33 -9.16 -7.94 4.60
N HIS A 34 -7.92 -7.55 4.29
CA HIS A 34 -7.61 -7.01 2.96
C HIS A 34 -6.42 -7.63 2.25
N LEU A 35 -5.48 -8.23 2.98
CA LEU A 35 -4.19 -8.59 2.40
C LEU A 35 -4.30 -9.55 1.22
N GLU A 36 -5.09 -10.62 1.35
CA GLU A 36 -5.23 -11.61 0.28
C GLU A 36 -5.90 -11.00 -0.96
N ALA A 37 -6.93 -10.18 -0.75
CA ALA A 37 -7.61 -9.53 -1.86
C ALA A 37 -6.71 -8.53 -2.57
N ASP A 38 -5.94 -7.75 -1.81
CA ASP A 38 -5.00 -6.78 -2.38
C ASP A 38 -3.89 -7.48 -3.16
N ALA A 39 -3.37 -8.59 -2.65
CA ALA A 39 -2.34 -9.36 -3.32
C ALA A 39 -2.87 -9.97 -4.63
N ALA A 40 -4.08 -10.53 -4.61
CA ALA A 40 -4.69 -11.11 -5.79
C ALA A 40 -4.92 -10.06 -6.89
N PHE A 41 -5.42 -8.88 -6.51
CA PHE A 41 -5.62 -7.79 -7.45
C PHE A 41 -4.29 -7.31 -8.04
N SER A 42 -3.29 -7.10 -7.21
CA SER A 42 -1.97 -6.63 -7.66
C SER A 42 -1.27 -7.62 -8.57
N ALA A 43 -1.47 -8.91 -8.35
CA ALA A 43 -0.90 -9.94 -9.21
C ALA A 43 -1.58 -9.99 -10.59
N ALA A 44 -2.87 -9.64 -10.65
CA ALA A 44 -3.67 -9.75 -11.87
C ALA A 44 -3.64 -8.48 -12.73
N VAL A 45 -3.42 -7.31 -12.14
CA VAL A 45 -3.57 -6.03 -12.84
C VAL A 45 -2.25 -5.26 -12.78
N PRO A 46 -1.61 -4.99 -13.93
CA PRO A 46 -0.34 -4.27 -13.97
C PRO A 46 -0.44 -2.85 -13.43
N ARG A 47 0.66 -2.39 -12.84
CA ARG A 47 0.80 -1.03 -12.34
C ARG A 47 1.96 -0.35 -13.04
N THR A 48 1.80 0.93 -13.33
CA THR A 48 2.86 1.77 -13.88
C THR A 48 3.13 2.91 -12.90
N LEU A 49 4.36 3.00 -12.45
CA LEU A 49 4.76 4.09 -11.55
C LEU A 49 4.88 5.38 -12.37
N VAL A 50 4.09 6.38 -12.01
CA VAL A 50 4.11 7.69 -12.64
C VAL A 50 5.12 8.60 -11.95
N SER A 51 5.07 8.65 -10.61
CA SER A 51 6.02 9.46 -9.84
C SER A 51 6.17 8.88 -8.44
N ARG A 52 7.35 9.11 -7.86
CA ARG A 52 7.62 8.75 -6.47
C ARG A 52 8.59 9.76 -5.90
N THR A 53 8.21 10.36 -4.79
CA THR A 53 9.07 11.26 -4.05
C THR A 53 9.23 10.76 -2.63
N HIS A 54 10.34 11.08 -2.01
CA HIS A 54 10.58 10.69 -0.63
C HIS A 54 11.40 11.76 0.07
N ASP A 55 11.31 11.75 1.40
CA ASP A 55 12.11 12.63 2.23
C ASP A 55 12.23 11.97 3.60
N MET A 56 13.10 12.51 4.45
CA MET A 56 13.27 11.96 5.79
C MET A 56 13.67 13.06 6.76
N GLN A 57 13.33 12.85 8.03
CA GLN A 57 13.72 13.74 9.10
C GLN A 57 13.88 12.92 10.38
N GLY A 58 15.09 12.92 10.94
CA GLY A 58 15.41 12.10 12.10
C GLY A 58 15.27 10.62 11.78
N ASP A 59 14.48 9.91 12.58
CA ASP A 59 14.21 8.48 12.39
C ASP A 59 12.93 8.22 11.58
N MET A 60 12.32 9.26 11.02
CA MET A 60 11.11 9.16 10.22
C MET A 60 11.41 9.42 8.75
N ALA A 61 10.72 8.71 7.88
CA ALA A 61 10.76 8.93 6.44
C ALA A 61 9.34 8.83 5.88
N TRP A 62 9.12 9.45 4.73
CA TRP A 62 7.84 9.30 4.04
C TRP A 62 8.08 9.17 2.54
N VAL A 63 7.19 8.42 1.88
CA VAL A 63 7.24 8.17 0.45
C VAL A 63 5.86 8.47 -0.11
N MET A 64 5.81 9.24 -1.17
CA MET A 64 4.56 9.57 -1.87
C MET A 64 4.66 9.06 -3.29
N SER A 65 3.69 8.24 -3.69
CA SER A 65 3.71 7.59 -5.00
C SER A 65 2.40 7.81 -5.74
N VAL A 66 2.52 7.94 -7.06
CA VAL A 66 1.37 7.98 -7.97
C VAL A 66 1.59 6.87 -8.99
N GLU A 67 0.57 6.05 -9.17
CA GLU A 67 0.60 4.94 -10.11
C GLU A 67 -0.65 4.93 -10.96
N THR A 68 -0.55 4.39 -12.17
CA THR A 68 -1.71 4.03 -12.97
C THR A 68 -1.87 2.52 -12.93
N VAL A 69 -3.12 2.07 -12.91
CA VAL A 69 -3.48 0.66 -12.83
C VAL A 69 -4.42 0.38 -13.99
N THR A 70 -3.97 -0.42 -14.96
CA THR A 70 -4.70 -0.65 -16.19
C THR A 70 -4.70 -2.13 -16.54
N GLY A 71 -5.86 -2.67 -16.85
CA GLY A 71 -6.00 -4.08 -17.21
C GLY A 71 -7.44 -4.55 -17.03
N THR A 72 -7.58 -5.85 -16.83
CA THR A 72 -8.88 -6.48 -16.60
C THR A 72 -8.81 -7.33 -15.35
N TYR A 73 -9.81 -7.18 -14.48
CA TYR A 73 -9.90 -7.97 -13.27
C TYR A 73 -11.34 -8.47 -13.11
N ARG A 74 -11.49 -9.79 -13.08
CA ARG A 74 -12.81 -10.43 -12.94
C ARG A 74 -13.82 -9.88 -13.95
N THR A 75 -13.44 -9.87 -15.22
CA THR A 75 -14.21 -9.39 -16.36
C THR A 75 -14.49 -7.89 -16.39
N ARG A 76 -13.92 -7.11 -15.47
CA ARG A 76 -14.08 -5.66 -15.44
C ARG A 76 -12.81 -4.98 -15.96
N ALA A 77 -13.00 -3.99 -16.83
CA ALA A 77 -11.91 -3.15 -17.28
C ALA A 77 -11.51 -2.21 -16.14
N ILE A 78 -10.21 -2.15 -15.86
CA ILE A 78 -9.64 -1.29 -14.83
C ILE A 78 -8.81 -0.21 -15.50
N ASN A 79 -9.10 1.04 -15.23
CA ASN A 79 -8.27 2.17 -15.64
C ASN A 79 -8.37 3.24 -14.55
N SER A 80 -7.41 3.23 -13.64
CA SER A 80 -7.46 4.09 -12.46
C SER A 80 -6.11 4.66 -12.13
N ARG A 81 -6.14 5.74 -11.36
CA ARG A 81 -4.97 6.32 -10.72
C ARG A 81 -5.00 5.95 -9.24
N SER A 82 -3.88 5.44 -8.76
CA SER A 82 -3.70 5.13 -7.35
C SER A 82 -2.68 6.09 -6.77
N VAL A 83 -2.97 6.64 -5.62
CA VAL A 83 -2.02 7.49 -4.89
C VAL A 83 -1.76 6.87 -3.52
N GLU A 84 -0.52 6.97 -3.07
CA GLU A 84 -0.09 6.35 -1.83
C GLU A 84 0.84 7.27 -1.07
N THR A 85 0.58 7.43 0.23
CA THR A 85 1.54 8.02 1.16
C THR A 85 1.90 6.96 2.19
N MET A 86 3.19 6.76 2.38
CA MET A 86 3.71 5.75 3.30
C MET A 86 4.65 6.43 4.28
N MET A 87 4.45 6.20 5.57
CA MET A 87 5.32 6.72 6.62
C MET A 87 6.09 5.57 7.24
N LEU A 88 7.41 5.75 7.38
CA LEU A 88 8.30 4.73 7.92
C LEU A 88 9.03 5.29 9.13
N LYS A 89 9.37 4.42 10.05
CA LYS A 89 10.13 4.76 11.24
C LYS A 89 11.23 3.73 11.47
N GLN A 90 12.41 4.19 11.89
CA GLN A 90 13.48 3.30 12.30
C GLN A 90 13.13 2.70 13.66
N VAL A 91 13.10 1.37 13.72
CA VAL A 91 12.84 0.63 14.96
C VAL A 91 13.94 -0.43 15.08
N SER A 92 14.77 -0.33 16.10
CA SER A 92 15.88 -1.27 16.33
C SER A 92 16.77 -1.44 15.09
N GLY A 93 17.07 -0.31 14.41
CA GLY A 93 17.93 -0.31 13.23
C GLY A 93 17.27 -0.75 11.93
N GLN A 94 15.96 -1.02 11.95
CA GLN A 94 15.20 -1.42 10.76
C GLN A 94 14.09 -0.44 10.47
N GLY A 95 13.89 -0.13 9.19
CA GLY A 95 12.75 0.68 8.77
C GLY A 95 11.46 -0.13 8.81
N ARG A 96 10.45 0.42 9.47
CA ARG A 96 9.12 -0.20 9.54
C ARG A 96 8.08 0.79 9.05
N ILE A 97 7.11 0.29 8.32
CA ILE A 97 5.99 1.10 7.83
C ILE A 97 5.00 1.26 8.97
N VAL A 98 4.76 2.51 9.39
CA VAL A 98 3.87 2.79 10.51
C VAL A 98 2.53 3.35 10.06
N HIS A 99 2.44 3.83 8.82
CA HIS A 99 1.20 4.35 8.28
C HIS A 99 1.20 4.28 6.77
N ILE A 100 0.07 3.94 6.19
CA ILE A 100 -0.16 4.01 4.75
C ILE A 100 -1.52 4.63 4.51
N HIS A 101 -1.61 5.53 3.54
CA HIS A 101 -2.88 6.01 3.03
C HIS A 101 -2.93 5.75 1.54
N TRP A 102 -3.88 4.94 1.13
CA TRP A 102 -4.15 4.64 -0.29
C TRP A 102 -5.47 5.25 -0.70
N SER A 103 -5.53 5.75 -1.90
CA SER A 103 -6.80 6.06 -2.55
C SER A 103 -6.65 5.88 -4.05
N SER A 104 -7.76 5.65 -4.72
CA SER A 104 -7.76 5.47 -6.17
C SER A 104 -9.06 6.00 -6.75
N ALA A 105 -9.00 6.33 -8.03
CA ALA A 105 -10.15 6.80 -8.77
C ALA A 105 -10.02 6.40 -10.23
N ASN A 106 -11.13 6.15 -10.87
CA ASN A 106 -11.16 5.90 -12.31
C ASN A 106 -10.73 7.15 -13.06
N ILE A 107 -9.97 6.99 -14.14
CA ILE A 107 -9.48 8.11 -14.94
C ILE A 107 -10.01 8.10 -16.37
N SER A 108 -10.96 7.22 -16.66
CA SER A 108 -11.60 7.20 -17.97
C SER A 108 -13.09 7.27 -17.85
#